data_8c1d122eb5ce181d0fd11c2f4d4eb1e4
#
_entry.id   8c1d122eb5ce181d0fd11c2f4d4eb1e4
#
_cell.length_a   1.000
_cell.length_b   1.000
_cell.length_c   1.000
_cell.angle_alpha   90.00
_cell.angle_beta   90.00
_cell.angle_gamma   90.00
#
_symmetry.space_group_name_H-M   'P 1'
#
loop_
_entity.id
_entity.type
_entity.pdbx_description
1 polymer ?
#
loop_
_entity_poly.entity_id
_entity_poly.type
_entity_poly.pdbx_seq_one_letter_code
_entity_poly.pdbx_strand_id
1 'polypeptide(L)'
;MSRLLIAALAILAASCSSASKLYPKNCPQIPSGWPSSGVRAEHSAIWNFVDLAKTNSLSWNSQPVEPERLAEYLRSLSGKGEGVRVNLTIEAGTDCSNVEELRLLMNKAPICAQEKACREGPRPRDLIINGSATPPA
;
A
#
# COMPACT_ATOMS: atom_id res chain seq x y z
N MET A 1 0.68 -36.53 57.79
CA MET A 1 0.73 -35.12 57.35
C MET A 1 1.22 -35.09 55.92
N SER A 2 0.30 -35.14 54.96
CA SER A 2 0.63 -35.15 53.50
C SER A 2 0.55 -33.75 52.97
N ARG A 3 1.67 -33.21 52.47
CA ARG A 3 1.71 -31.95 51.75
C ARG A 3 1.54 -32.25 50.25
N LEU A 4 0.38 -31.94 49.73
CA LEU A 4 0.11 -31.90 48.30
C LEU A 4 0.79 -30.67 47.68
N LEU A 5 1.78 -30.91 46.83
CA LEU A 5 2.35 -29.91 45.95
C LEU A 5 1.53 -29.85 44.69
N ILE A 6 0.73 -28.80 44.56
CA ILE A 6 0.01 -28.50 43.31
C ILE A 6 0.99 -27.79 42.39
N ALA A 7 1.48 -28.47 41.39
CA ALA A 7 2.26 -27.88 40.28
C ALA A 7 1.28 -27.19 39.35
N ALA A 8 1.26 -25.88 39.35
CA ALA A 8 0.54 -25.07 38.39
C ALA A 8 1.29 -25.11 37.04
N LEU A 9 0.74 -25.81 36.07
CA LEU A 9 1.20 -25.80 34.67
C LEU A 9 0.70 -24.50 34.03
N ALA A 10 1.59 -23.52 33.90
CA ALA A 10 1.33 -22.33 33.11
C ALA A 10 1.44 -22.70 31.61
N ILE A 11 0.28 -22.83 30.97
CA ILE A 11 0.19 -22.99 29.53
C ILE A 11 0.42 -21.61 28.92
N LEU A 12 1.63 -21.36 28.44
CA LEU A 12 1.94 -20.22 27.56
C LEU A 12 1.27 -20.45 26.22
N ALA A 13 0.06 -19.88 26.06
CA ALA A 13 -0.56 -19.76 24.77
C ALA A 13 0.28 -18.78 23.92
N ALA A 14 1.17 -19.32 23.10
CA ALA A 14 1.80 -18.56 22.06
C ALA A 14 0.75 -18.16 21.03
N SER A 15 0.19 -16.97 21.20
CA SER A 15 -0.67 -16.33 20.22
C SER A 15 0.17 -16.06 18.99
N CYS A 16 0.10 -16.94 17.99
CA CYS A 16 0.56 -16.66 16.63
C CYS A 16 -0.33 -15.56 16.06
N SER A 17 -0.04 -14.32 16.41
CA SER A 17 -0.54 -13.17 15.68
C SER A 17 0.08 -13.19 14.30
N SER A 18 -0.61 -13.80 13.34
CA SER A 18 -0.40 -13.60 11.91
C SER A 18 -0.84 -12.18 11.56
N ALA A 19 -0.23 -11.19 12.23
CA ALA A 19 -0.41 -9.81 11.87
C ALA A 19 0.19 -9.63 10.49
N SER A 20 -0.65 -9.34 9.53
CA SER A 20 -0.25 -8.99 8.17
C SER A 20 0.96 -8.05 8.21
N LYS A 21 2.13 -8.58 7.85
CA LYS A 21 3.42 -7.88 7.84
C LYS A 21 3.50 -6.77 6.79
N LEU A 22 2.38 -6.35 6.23
CA LEU A 22 2.28 -5.54 5.02
C LEU A 22 1.88 -4.08 5.26
N TYR A 23 1.68 -3.67 6.52
CA TYR A 23 1.31 -2.28 6.81
C TYR A 23 1.94 -1.79 8.11
N PRO A 24 2.44 -0.54 8.13
CA PRO A 24 2.80 0.12 9.38
C PRO A 24 1.52 0.28 10.21
N LYS A 25 1.41 -0.48 11.29
CA LYS A 25 0.19 -0.57 12.13
C LYS A 25 -0.23 0.73 12.79
N ASN A 26 0.62 1.76 12.78
CA ASN A 26 0.47 2.97 13.58
C ASN A 26 0.45 4.26 12.76
N CYS A 27 0.37 4.18 11.43
CA CYS A 27 0.25 5.39 10.63
C CYS A 27 -1.21 5.88 10.60
N PRO A 28 -1.43 7.20 10.52
CA PRO A 28 -2.76 7.76 10.35
C PRO A 28 -3.52 7.12 9.18
N GLN A 29 -4.84 7.27 9.24
CA GLN A 29 -5.72 6.59 8.31
C GLN A 29 -5.44 7.01 6.85
N ILE A 30 -5.66 6.04 5.97
CA ILE A 30 -5.69 6.24 4.51
C ILE A 30 -6.58 7.44 4.17
N PRO A 31 -6.19 8.32 3.21
CA PRO A 31 -6.98 9.47 2.82
C PRO A 31 -8.44 9.11 2.50
N SER A 32 -9.36 9.95 2.93
CA SER A 32 -10.79 9.73 2.65
C SER A 32 -11.05 9.67 1.15
N GLY A 33 -11.79 8.66 0.72
CA GLY A 33 -12.09 8.43 -0.70
C GLY A 33 -11.11 7.52 -1.43
N TRP A 34 -10.06 7.06 -0.77
CA TRP A 34 -9.25 5.96 -1.29
C TRP A 34 -9.85 4.64 -0.82
N PRO A 35 -10.19 3.71 -1.72
CA PRO A 35 -10.69 2.40 -1.31
C PRO A 35 -9.59 1.64 -0.56
N SER A 36 -9.98 1.00 0.54
CA SER A 36 -9.10 0.10 1.29
C SER A 36 -8.82 -1.18 0.50
N SER A 37 -7.72 -1.85 0.86
CA SER A 37 -7.32 -3.13 0.30
C SER A 37 -8.47 -4.15 0.34
N GLY A 38 -8.72 -4.85 -0.75
CA GLY A 38 -9.78 -5.85 -0.87
C GLY A 38 -10.71 -5.65 -2.07
N VAL A 39 -10.63 -4.51 -2.73
CA VAL A 39 -11.31 -4.29 -4.00
C VAL A 39 -10.66 -5.19 -5.05
N ARG A 40 -11.47 -6.01 -5.73
CA ARG A 40 -11.02 -6.81 -6.87
C ARG A 40 -10.32 -5.91 -7.87
N ALA A 41 -9.20 -6.38 -8.42
CA ALA A 41 -8.56 -5.69 -9.51
C ALA A 41 -9.56 -5.59 -10.68
N GLU A 42 -9.81 -4.37 -11.13
CA GLU A 42 -10.54 -4.17 -12.37
C GLU A 42 -9.64 -4.60 -13.52
N HIS A 43 -9.92 -5.75 -14.14
CA HIS A 43 -9.10 -6.32 -15.20
C HIS A 43 -9.00 -5.45 -16.45
N SER A 44 -9.94 -4.53 -16.62
CA SER A 44 -9.95 -3.59 -17.76
C SER A 44 -9.14 -2.30 -17.51
N ALA A 45 -8.66 -2.09 -16.28
CA ALA A 45 -7.93 -0.87 -15.94
C ALA A 45 -6.42 -1.00 -16.21
N ILE A 46 -5.81 0.11 -16.63
CA ILE A 46 -4.35 0.26 -16.68
C ILE A 46 -3.88 0.60 -15.27
N TRP A 47 -3.14 -0.31 -14.68
CA TRP A 47 -2.62 -0.14 -13.33
C TRP A 47 -1.23 0.49 -13.33
N ASN A 48 -1.05 1.48 -12.46
CA ASN A 48 0.24 2.05 -12.13
C ASN A 48 0.55 1.76 -10.66
N PHE A 49 1.80 1.52 -10.35
CA PHE A 49 2.24 1.11 -9.03
C PHE A 49 3.24 2.10 -8.45
N VAL A 50 2.92 2.59 -7.26
CA VAL A 50 3.83 3.37 -6.42
C VAL A 50 4.23 2.49 -5.25
N ASP A 51 5.51 2.28 -5.03
CA ASP A 51 6.00 1.52 -3.89
C ASP A 51 6.89 2.41 -3.02
N LEU A 52 6.63 2.43 -1.73
CA LEU A 52 7.45 3.10 -0.72
C LEU A 52 8.13 2.04 0.14
N ALA A 53 9.44 1.96 0.05
CA ALA A 53 10.26 1.07 0.86
C ALA A 53 10.52 1.66 2.25
N LYS A 54 10.81 0.80 3.23
CA LYS A 54 11.18 1.21 4.60
C LYS A 54 12.44 2.09 4.64
N THR A 55 13.27 2.02 3.61
CA THR A 55 14.45 2.88 3.42
C THR A 55 14.11 4.27 2.87
N ASN A 56 12.82 4.58 2.74
CA ASN A 56 12.29 5.78 2.11
C ASN A 56 12.60 5.90 0.60
N SER A 57 12.98 4.79 -0.04
CA SER A 57 13.11 4.78 -1.50
C SER A 57 11.74 4.63 -2.15
N LEU A 58 11.52 5.40 -3.19
CA LEU A 58 10.27 5.48 -3.93
C LEU A 58 10.45 4.89 -5.33
N SER A 59 9.45 4.14 -5.79
CA SER A 59 9.44 3.66 -7.16
C SER A 59 8.08 3.85 -7.84
N TRP A 60 8.12 4.01 -9.16
CA TRP A 60 6.99 4.05 -10.06
C TRP A 60 7.11 2.92 -11.08
N ASN A 61 6.14 2.02 -11.09
CA ASN A 61 6.15 0.84 -11.97
C ASN A 61 7.49 0.07 -11.92
N SER A 62 8.01 -0.10 -10.69
CA SER A 62 9.27 -0.77 -10.38
C SER A 62 10.55 -0.02 -10.81
N GLN A 63 10.43 1.22 -11.25
CA GLN A 63 11.59 2.09 -11.54
C GLN A 63 11.77 3.12 -10.42
N PRO A 64 12.99 3.34 -9.92
CA PRO A 64 13.25 4.39 -8.94
C PRO A 64 12.76 5.74 -9.45
N VAL A 65 12.14 6.53 -8.57
CA VAL A 65 11.59 7.84 -8.92
C VAL A 65 11.76 8.81 -7.77
N GLU A 66 12.02 10.07 -8.10
CA GLU A 66 11.99 11.16 -7.12
C GLU A 66 10.56 11.68 -6.92
N PRO A 67 10.24 12.25 -5.73
CA PRO A 67 8.89 12.73 -5.42
C PRO A 67 8.32 13.72 -6.45
N GLU A 68 9.15 14.65 -6.93
CA GLU A 68 8.76 15.65 -7.93
C GLU A 68 8.36 14.99 -9.25
N ARG A 69 9.11 13.98 -9.65
CA ARG A 69 8.84 13.23 -10.87
C ARG A 69 7.58 12.37 -10.75
N LEU A 70 7.37 11.78 -9.56
CA LEU A 70 6.11 11.09 -9.28
C LEU A 70 4.92 12.04 -9.40
N ALA A 71 5.02 13.26 -8.85
CA ALA A 71 3.97 14.26 -8.97
C ALA A 71 3.66 14.62 -10.43
N GLU A 72 4.67 14.68 -11.30
CA GLU A 72 4.49 14.89 -12.74
C GLU A 72 3.76 13.72 -13.41
N TYR A 73 4.14 12.47 -13.09
CA TYR A 73 3.47 11.28 -13.62
C TYR A 73 1.99 11.25 -13.21
N LEU A 74 1.70 11.50 -11.94
CA LEU A 74 0.31 11.52 -11.45
C LEU A 74 -0.52 12.61 -12.15
N ARG A 75 0.06 13.79 -12.37
CA ARG A 75 -0.62 14.86 -13.13
C ARG A 75 -0.87 14.46 -14.58
N SER A 76 0.06 13.75 -15.21
CA SER A 76 -0.08 13.30 -16.60
C SER A 76 -1.17 12.24 -16.79
N LEU A 77 -1.53 11.52 -15.72
CA LEU A 77 -2.63 10.55 -15.73
C LEU A 77 -3.99 11.20 -15.54
N SER A 78 -4.06 12.40 -14.96
CA SER A 78 -5.31 13.09 -14.70
C SER A 78 -6.06 13.37 -16.01
N GLY A 79 -7.38 13.16 -16.02
CA GLY A 79 -8.24 13.32 -17.19
C GLY A 79 -8.18 12.17 -18.19
N LYS A 80 -7.45 11.09 -17.91
CA LYS A 80 -7.36 9.92 -18.82
C LYS A 80 -8.53 8.93 -18.65
N GLY A 81 -9.49 9.26 -17.79
CA GLY A 81 -10.74 8.53 -17.67
C GLY A 81 -10.69 7.36 -16.68
N GLU A 82 -11.80 6.62 -16.63
CA GLU A 82 -12.06 5.57 -15.63
C GLU A 82 -11.14 4.35 -15.78
N GLY A 83 -10.42 4.22 -16.89
CA GLY A 83 -9.55 3.07 -17.19
C GLY A 83 -8.18 3.10 -16.51
N VAL A 84 -7.84 4.12 -15.72
CA VAL A 84 -6.53 4.23 -15.05
C VAL A 84 -6.68 4.11 -13.55
N ARG A 85 -5.78 3.35 -12.94
CA ARG A 85 -5.71 3.17 -11.48
C ARG A 85 -4.28 3.32 -10.98
N VAL A 86 -4.13 3.80 -9.76
CA VAL A 86 -2.84 3.92 -9.07
C VAL A 86 -2.91 3.18 -7.75
N ASN A 87 -2.00 2.25 -7.51
CA ASN A 87 -1.89 1.53 -6.26
C ASN A 87 -0.63 1.93 -5.51
N LEU A 88 -0.80 2.42 -4.28
CA LEU A 88 0.29 2.66 -3.35
C LEU A 88 0.50 1.43 -2.48
N THR A 89 1.70 0.88 -2.51
CA THR A 89 2.15 -0.19 -1.61
C THR A 89 3.23 0.35 -0.68
N ILE A 90 3.06 0.11 0.61
CA ILE A 90 4.00 0.58 1.64
C ILE A 90 4.63 -0.64 2.30
N GLU A 91 5.96 -0.68 2.33
CA GLU A 91 6.70 -1.74 3.01
C GLU A 91 6.52 -1.63 4.53
N ALA A 92 6.37 -2.78 5.19
CA ALA A 92 6.31 -2.84 6.65
C ALA A 92 7.58 -2.25 7.28
N GLY A 93 7.41 -1.43 8.32
CA GLY A 93 8.51 -0.75 9.00
C GLY A 93 8.88 0.62 8.42
N THR A 94 8.13 1.10 7.42
CA THR A 94 8.27 2.47 6.92
C THR A 94 7.80 3.48 7.98
N ASP A 95 8.53 4.59 8.14
CA ASP A 95 8.15 5.67 9.03
C ASP A 95 6.84 6.33 8.60
N CYS A 96 5.93 6.54 9.56
CA CYS A 96 4.63 7.15 9.28
C CYS A 96 4.72 8.57 8.71
N SER A 97 5.74 9.34 9.08
CA SER A 97 5.96 10.67 8.49
C SER A 97 6.19 10.60 6.97
N ASN A 98 6.97 9.62 6.50
CA ASN A 98 7.22 9.42 5.08
C ASN A 98 5.96 8.92 4.35
N VAL A 99 5.17 8.08 5.01
CA VAL A 99 3.89 7.61 4.49
C VAL A 99 2.91 8.77 4.31
N GLU A 100 2.79 9.63 5.33
CA GLU A 100 1.90 10.80 5.28
C GLU A 100 2.31 11.79 4.20
N GLU A 101 3.60 12.09 4.11
CA GLU A 101 4.14 13.00 3.10
C GLU A 101 3.82 12.51 1.69
N LEU A 102 4.02 11.20 1.43
CA LEU A 102 3.70 10.60 0.14
C LEU A 102 2.19 10.62 -0.14
N ARG A 103 1.35 10.29 0.85
CA ARG A 103 -0.11 10.37 0.70
C ARG A 103 -0.57 11.79 0.37
N LEU A 104 0.00 12.80 1.03
CA LEU A 104 -0.29 14.20 0.74
C LEU A 104 0.14 14.58 -0.67
N LEU A 105 1.33 14.17 -1.11
CA LEU A 105 1.81 14.40 -2.46
C LEU A 105 0.84 13.79 -3.48
N MET A 106 0.47 12.53 -3.31
CA MET A 106 -0.45 11.84 -4.22
C MET A 106 -1.84 12.49 -4.22
N ASN A 107 -2.34 12.86 -3.04
CA ASN A 107 -3.69 13.44 -2.92
C ASN A 107 -3.79 14.88 -3.45
N LYS A 108 -2.70 15.54 -3.77
CA LYS A 108 -2.70 16.81 -4.52
C LYS A 108 -2.98 16.61 -6.00
N ALA A 109 -2.74 15.42 -6.54
CA ALA A 109 -3.00 15.13 -7.94
C ALA A 109 -4.49 14.86 -8.20
N PRO A 110 -5.11 15.44 -9.23
CA PRO A 110 -6.53 15.24 -9.54
C PRO A 110 -6.91 13.76 -9.72
N ILE A 111 -6.02 12.93 -10.26
CA ILE A 111 -6.25 11.49 -10.42
C ILE A 111 -6.57 10.80 -9.09
N CYS A 112 -5.96 11.24 -7.98
CA CYS A 112 -6.24 10.71 -6.65
C CYS A 112 -7.36 11.47 -5.94
N ALA A 113 -7.34 12.80 -5.95
CA ALA A 113 -8.24 13.64 -5.17
C ALA A 113 -9.66 13.69 -5.77
N GLN A 114 -9.77 13.86 -7.08
CA GLN A 114 -11.02 14.09 -7.79
C GLN A 114 -11.55 12.85 -8.48
N GLU A 115 -10.71 12.14 -9.21
CA GLU A 115 -11.09 10.98 -10.02
C GLU A 115 -11.18 9.69 -9.18
N LYS A 116 -10.70 9.72 -7.92
CA LYS A 116 -10.75 8.57 -6.98
C LYS A 116 -10.09 7.30 -7.52
N ALA A 117 -9.10 7.46 -8.37
CA ALA A 117 -8.41 6.36 -9.03
C ALA A 117 -7.27 5.76 -8.19
N CYS A 118 -6.92 6.40 -7.06
CA CYS A 118 -5.84 5.96 -6.18
C CYS A 118 -6.37 5.07 -5.06
N ARG A 119 -5.59 4.08 -4.71
CA ARG A 119 -5.86 3.18 -3.57
C ARG A 119 -4.55 2.87 -2.86
N GLU A 120 -4.66 2.38 -1.63
CA GLU A 120 -3.52 1.92 -0.84
C GLU A 120 -3.75 0.47 -0.42
N GLY A 121 -2.74 -0.36 -0.62
CA GLY A 121 -2.81 -1.76 -0.27
C GLY A 121 -1.78 -2.62 -0.98
N PRO A 122 -1.78 -3.93 -0.72
CA PRO A 122 -0.94 -4.84 -1.47
C PRO A 122 -1.32 -4.80 -2.95
N ARG A 123 -0.34 -5.07 -3.81
CA ARG A 123 -0.62 -5.19 -5.25
C ARG A 123 -1.68 -6.25 -5.48
N PRO A 124 -2.66 -6.00 -6.34
CA PRO A 124 -3.66 -7.00 -6.69
C PRO A 124 -2.99 -8.26 -7.24
N ARG A 125 -3.26 -9.41 -6.62
CA ARG A 125 -2.61 -10.69 -6.98
C ARG A 125 -2.90 -11.12 -8.41
N ASP A 126 -4.08 -10.83 -8.89
CA ASP A 126 -4.54 -11.20 -10.23
C ASP A 126 -3.76 -10.47 -11.35
N LEU A 127 -3.18 -9.31 -11.04
CA LEU A 127 -2.36 -8.56 -11.99
C LEU A 127 -0.92 -9.09 -12.07
N ILE A 128 -0.44 -9.74 -11.03
CA ILE A 128 0.90 -10.34 -10.99
C ILE A 128 0.99 -11.57 -11.89
N ILE A 129 -0.11 -12.33 -12.00
CA ILE A 129 -0.17 -13.59 -12.77
C ILE A 129 -0.12 -13.32 -14.28
N ASN A 130 -0.62 -12.19 -14.73
CA ASN A 130 -0.76 -11.89 -16.16
C ASN A 130 0.46 -11.16 -16.78
N GLY A 131 1.54 -10.96 -16.03
CA GLY A 131 2.81 -10.44 -16.57
C GLY A 131 2.76 -9.05 -17.19
N SER A 132 1.67 -8.32 -17.02
CA SER A 132 1.42 -7.03 -17.69
C SER A 132 1.88 -5.82 -16.87
N ALA A 133 3.09 -5.87 -16.32
CA ALA A 133 3.79 -4.66 -15.93
C ALA A 133 4.72 -4.25 -17.08
N THR A 134 4.17 -3.82 -18.19
CA THR A 134 4.98 -3.15 -19.22
C THR A 134 5.21 -1.73 -18.73
N PRO A 135 6.46 -1.30 -18.49
CA PRO A 135 6.74 0.09 -18.19
C PRO A 135 6.31 0.95 -19.38
N PRO A 136 5.74 2.13 -19.15
CA PRO A 136 5.52 3.07 -20.24
C PRO A 136 6.86 3.45 -20.84
N ALA A 137 6.93 3.40 -22.16
CA ALA A 137 8.07 3.85 -22.93
C ALA A 137 8.37 5.33 -22.70
#